data_4c9d510516254e27012cb5e535877532
#
_entry.id   4c9d510516254e27012cb5e535877532
#
_cell.length_a   1.000
_cell.length_b   1.000
_cell.length_c   1.000
_cell.angle_alpha   90.00
_cell.angle_beta   90.00
_cell.angle_gamma   90.00
#
_symmetry.space_group_name_H-M   'P 1'
#
loop_
_entity.id
_entity.type
_entity.pdbx_description
1 polymer ?
#
loop_
_entity_poly.entity_id
_entity_poly.type
_entity_poly.pdbx_seq_one_letter_code
_entity_poly.pdbx_strand_id
1 'polypeptide(L)'
;GLVGETLSQSKATQELLTQFTSQFPLSPQQAGGGVATLLAQAQNNLNADQKSELLQLIPNLNDLNGLIPNQNLSTILQRKEVNQAFNTLGLDASMVEQFVPVLMQYLTQQGASQDLLASLGKLWQ
;
A
#
# COMPACT_ATOMS: atom_id res chain seq x y z
N GLY A 1 -4.31 -7.68 26.87
CA GLY A 1 -5.29 -7.45 26.28
C GLY A 1 -5.51 -6.20 25.61
N LEU A 2 -5.54 -5.16 26.33
CA LEU A 2 -5.78 -3.99 25.72
C LEU A 2 -4.89 -3.77 24.64
N VAL A 3 -3.75 -4.14 24.81
CA VAL A 3 -2.84 -4.02 23.75
C VAL A 3 -3.34 -4.85 22.63
N GLY A 4 -3.96 -5.92 22.96
CA GLY A 4 -4.48 -6.80 21.95
C GLY A 4 -5.49 -6.14 21.06
N GLU A 5 -6.25 -5.23 21.58
CA GLU A 5 -7.20 -4.59 20.77
C GLU A 5 -6.61 -3.76 19.76
N THR A 6 -5.62 -3.02 20.12
CA THR A 6 -4.96 -2.19 19.17
C THR A 6 -4.38 -3.03 18.06
N LEU A 7 -3.84 -4.15 18.42
CA LEU A 7 -3.23 -4.99 17.42
C LEU A 7 -4.27 -5.63 16.53
N SER A 8 -5.39 -6.02 17.10
CA SER A 8 -6.36 -6.75 16.32
C SER A 8 -6.91 -5.93 15.18
N GLN A 9 -7.07 -4.65 15.35
CA GLN A 9 -7.66 -3.87 14.29
C GLN A 9 -6.70 -3.69 13.13
N SER A 10 -5.42 -3.87 13.36
CA SER A 10 -4.46 -3.69 12.29
C SER A 10 -3.71 -4.96 11.96
N LYS A 11 -4.27 -6.11 12.29
CA LYS A 11 -3.56 -7.36 12.07
C LYS A 11 -3.17 -7.55 10.61
N ALA A 12 -4.11 -7.34 9.70
CA ALA A 12 -3.81 -7.50 8.28
C ALA A 12 -2.75 -6.50 7.83
N THR A 13 -2.85 -5.26 8.31
CA THR A 13 -1.88 -4.25 7.97
C THR A 13 -0.52 -4.59 8.55
N GLN A 14 -0.46 -5.11 9.78
CA GLN A 14 0.80 -5.50 10.37
C GLN A 14 1.45 -6.63 9.60
N GLU A 15 0.66 -7.60 9.15
CA GLU A 15 1.20 -8.69 8.37
C GLU A 15 1.77 -8.18 7.05
N LEU A 16 1.08 -7.24 6.42
CA LEU A 16 1.54 -6.64 5.19
C LEU A 16 2.87 -5.94 5.42
N LEU A 17 2.94 -5.08 6.44
CA LEU A 17 4.16 -4.34 6.72
C LEU A 17 5.30 -5.28 7.11
N THR A 18 4.99 -6.36 7.84
CA THR A 18 6.00 -7.33 8.22
C THR A 18 6.60 -8.02 7.00
N GLN A 19 5.80 -8.30 5.99
CA GLN A 19 6.33 -8.89 4.77
C GLN A 19 7.35 -7.97 4.13
N PHE A 20 7.09 -6.67 4.12
CA PHE A 20 8.03 -5.72 3.54
C PHE A 20 9.29 -5.58 4.39
N THR A 21 9.13 -5.45 5.70
CA THR A 21 10.30 -5.24 6.55
C THR A 21 11.17 -6.49 6.66
N SER A 22 10.60 -7.67 6.44
CA SER A 22 11.39 -8.89 6.48
C SER A 22 12.12 -9.14 5.16
N GLN A 23 11.62 -8.62 4.06
CA GLN A 23 12.25 -8.81 2.76
C GLN A 23 13.22 -7.69 2.40
N PHE A 24 13.04 -6.50 2.94
CA PHE A 24 13.86 -5.35 2.62
C PHE A 24 14.36 -4.71 3.90
N PRO A 25 15.54 -4.10 3.89
CA PRO A 25 16.07 -3.41 5.07
C PRO A 25 15.41 -2.05 5.26
N LEU A 26 14.13 -2.05 5.56
CA LEU A 26 13.32 -0.84 5.68
C LEU A 26 12.81 -0.67 7.09
N SER A 27 12.61 0.58 7.49
CA SER A 27 11.91 0.85 8.75
C SER A 27 10.42 0.63 8.52
N PRO A 28 9.64 0.40 9.57
CA PRO A 28 8.19 0.26 9.40
C PRO A 28 7.55 1.48 8.76
N GLN A 29 8.09 2.67 9.01
CA GLN A 29 7.56 3.89 8.41
C GLN A 29 7.82 3.94 6.92
N GLN A 30 8.99 3.49 6.49
CA GLN A 30 9.28 3.43 5.05
C GLN A 30 8.41 2.41 4.36
N ALA A 31 8.24 1.24 4.97
CA ALA A 31 7.39 0.21 4.40
C ALA A 31 5.94 0.69 4.34
N GLY A 32 5.44 1.25 5.43
CA GLY A 32 4.07 1.74 5.49
C GLY A 32 3.82 2.89 4.54
N GLY A 33 4.77 3.83 4.48
CA GLY A 33 4.62 4.97 3.58
C GLY A 33 4.66 4.58 2.12
N GLY A 34 5.52 3.62 1.76
CA GLY A 34 5.58 3.12 0.39
C GLY A 34 4.31 2.40 -0.01
N VAL A 35 3.82 1.51 0.86
CA VAL A 35 2.58 0.80 0.61
C VAL A 35 1.42 1.79 0.51
N ALA A 36 1.36 2.76 1.44
CA ALA A 36 0.30 3.76 1.42
C ALA A 36 0.31 4.57 0.14
N THR A 37 1.49 4.90 -0.36
CA THR A 37 1.62 5.67 -1.59
C THR A 37 1.09 4.88 -2.79
N LEU A 38 1.45 3.60 -2.90
CA LEU A 38 0.95 2.77 -3.98
C LEU A 38 -0.56 2.60 -3.89
N LEU A 39 -1.07 2.42 -2.69
CA LEU A 39 -2.51 2.27 -2.50
C LEU A 39 -3.25 3.58 -2.74
N ALA A 40 -2.60 4.72 -2.48
CA ALA A 40 -3.19 6.02 -2.81
C ALA A 40 -3.35 6.16 -4.31
N GLN A 41 -2.34 5.78 -5.07
CA GLN A 41 -2.43 5.80 -6.52
C GLN A 41 -3.58 4.92 -6.99
N ALA A 42 -3.71 3.73 -6.39
CA ALA A 42 -4.78 2.82 -6.73
C ALA A 42 -6.15 3.45 -6.44
N GLN A 43 -6.31 4.03 -5.27
CA GLN A 43 -7.58 4.63 -4.90
C GLN A 43 -7.99 5.74 -5.85
N ASN A 44 -7.03 6.47 -6.38
CA ASN A 44 -7.32 7.58 -7.29
C ASN A 44 -7.62 7.13 -8.72
N ASN A 45 -7.28 5.90 -9.06
CA ASN A 45 -7.43 5.39 -10.42
C ASN A 45 -8.43 4.26 -10.57
N LEU A 46 -8.80 3.59 -9.50
CA LEU A 46 -9.74 2.48 -9.58
C LEU A 46 -11.18 2.99 -9.57
N ASN A 47 -12.07 2.20 -10.16
CA ASN A 47 -13.49 2.55 -10.10
C ASN A 47 -14.03 2.26 -8.68
N ALA A 48 -15.28 2.63 -8.44
CA ALA A 48 -15.86 2.53 -7.10
C ALA A 48 -15.89 1.10 -6.57
N ASP A 49 -16.21 0.13 -7.42
CA ASP A 49 -16.28 -1.26 -7.01
C ASP A 49 -14.91 -1.81 -6.64
N GLN A 50 -13.91 -1.51 -7.44
CA GLN A 50 -12.55 -1.98 -7.16
C GLN A 50 -11.98 -1.29 -5.94
N LYS A 51 -12.27 -0.02 -5.78
CA LYS A 51 -11.82 0.73 -4.61
C LYS A 51 -12.44 0.15 -3.34
N SER A 52 -13.73 -0.17 -3.39
CA SER A 52 -14.41 -0.77 -2.26
C SER A 52 -13.80 -2.12 -1.91
N GLU A 53 -13.49 -2.92 -2.91
CA GLU A 53 -12.86 -4.22 -2.68
C GLU A 53 -11.50 -4.03 -2.02
N LEU A 54 -10.72 -3.07 -2.49
CA LEU A 54 -9.41 -2.79 -1.92
C LEU A 54 -9.51 -2.42 -0.44
N LEU A 55 -10.50 -1.60 -0.09
CA LEU A 55 -10.70 -1.20 1.29
C LEU A 55 -11.11 -2.39 2.17
N GLN A 56 -11.81 -3.36 1.61
CA GLN A 56 -12.17 -4.55 2.36
C GLN A 56 -10.95 -5.44 2.62
N LEU A 57 -10.03 -5.47 1.66
CA LEU A 57 -8.84 -6.29 1.79
C LEU A 57 -7.82 -5.66 2.76
N ILE A 58 -7.83 -4.36 2.87
CA ILE A 58 -6.94 -3.63 3.77
C ILE A 58 -7.79 -2.71 4.63
N PRO A 59 -8.39 -3.23 5.70
CA PRO A 59 -9.34 -2.46 6.52
C PRO A 59 -8.77 -1.17 7.10
N ASN A 60 -7.47 -1.13 7.37
CA ASN A 60 -6.85 0.05 7.98
C ASN A 60 -6.16 0.93 6.95
N LEU A 61 -6.64 0.89 5.72
CA LEU A 61 -6.04 1.67 4.65
C LEU A 61 -6.02 3.16 4.98
N ASN A 62 -7.05 3.65 5.62
CA ASN A 62 -7.10 5.08 6.00
C ASN A 62 -5.99 5.44 6.97
N ASP A 63 -5.62 4.52 7.86
CA ASP A 63 -4.52 4.77 8.79
C ASP A 63 -3.20 4.83 8.04
N LEU A 64 -3.05 4.00 7.00
CA LEU A 64 -1.84 4.02 6.20
C LEU A 64 -1.71 5.32 5.43
N ASN A 65 -2.83 5.92 5.05
CA ASN A 65 -2.80 7.18 4.31
C ASN A 65 -2.06 8.28 5.07
N GLY A 66 -2.05 8.19 6.40
CA GLY A 66 -1.32 9.15 7.22
C GLY A 66 0.19 9.05 7.08
N LEU A 67 0.68 7.95 6.50
CA LEU A 67 2.11 7.75 6.31
C LEU A 67 2.58 8.27 4.94
N ILE A 68 1.68 8.71 4.09
CA ILE A 68 2.04 9.24 2.78
C ILE A 68 2.76 10.56 2.97
N PRO A 69 3.94 10.74 2.35
CA PRO A 69 4.64 12.01 2.44
C PRO A 69 3.75 13.14 1.93
N ASN A 70 3.74 14.24 2.66
CA ASN A 70 2.92 15.40 2.37
C ASN A 70 1.45 15.14 2.63
N GLN A 71 1.10 13.92 3.00
CA GLN A 71 -0.25 13.54 3.43
C GLN A 71 -1.36 14.00 2.48
N ASN A 72 -1.07 14.00 1.19
CA ASN A 72 -2.05 14.44 0.22
C ASN A 72 -2.38 13.30 -0.74
N LEU A 73 -3.31 12.46 -0.30
CA LEU A 73 -3.75 11.30 -1.04
C LEU A 73 -4.16 11.67 -2.47
N SER A 74 -4.88 12.77 -2.63
CA SER A 74 -5.46 13.11 -3.91
C SER A 74 -4.42 13.53 -4.96
N THR A 75 -3.21 13.81 -4.57
CA THR A 75 -2.18 14.18 -5.54
C THR A 75 -1.40 12.99 -6.07
N ILE A 76 -1.56 11.81 -5.49
CA ILE A 76 -0.85 10.62 -5.94
C ILE A 76 -1.64 9.96 -7.06
N LEU A 77 -1.48 10.48 -8.27
CA LEU A 77 -2.24 10.00 -9.42
C LEU A 77 -1.42 9.14 -10.37
N GLN A 78 -0.16 9.50 -10.59
CA GLN A 78 0.66 8.84 -11.58
C GLN A 78 1.93 8.30 -10.94
N ARG A 79 2.66 7.49 -11.71
CA ARG A 79 3.91 6.92 -11.22
C ARG A 79 4.90 8.00 -10.81
N LYS A 80 4.83 9.17 -11.44
CA LYS A 80 5.70 10.28 -11.11
C LYS A 80 5.53 10.69 -9.66
N GLU A 81 4.29 10.83 -9.20
CA GLU A 81 4.02 11.21 -7.83
C GLU A 81 4.43 10.08 -6.87
N VAL A 82 4.25 8.83 -7.28
CA VAL A 82 4.67 7.70 -6.48
C VAL A 82 6.19 7.74 -6.28
N ASN A 83 6.93 7.99 -7.36
CA ASN A 83 8.38 8.06 -7.28
C ASN A 83 8.83 9.19 -6.35
N GLN A 84 8.17 10.34 -6.42
CA GLN A 84 8.51 11.47 -5.57
C GLN A 84 8.26 11.15 -4.10
N ALA A 85 7.15 10.48 -3.80
CA ALA A 85 6.83 10.10 -2.44
C ALA A 85 7.85 9.10 -1.89
N PHE A 86 8.26 8.14 -2.72
CA PHE A 86 9.27 7.18 -2.31
C PHE A 86 10.59 7.90 -1.98
N ASN A 87 10.98 8.85 -2.82
CA ASN A 87 12.20 9.61 -2.57
C ASN A 87 12.10 10.41 -1.27
N THR A 88 10.93 10.96 -0.99
CA THR A 88 10.73 11.70 0.26
C THR A 88 10.86 10.78 1.47
N LEU A 89 10.49 9.50 1.32
CA LEU A 89 10.63 8.53 2.39
C LEU A 89 12.08 8.04 2.55
N GLY A 90 12.97 8.47 1.67
CA GLY A 90 14.34 7.99 1.70
C GLY A 90 14.53 6.72 0.89
N LEU A 91 13.58 6.38 0.03
CA LEU A 91 13.64 5.19 -0.79
C LEU A 91 13.94 5.57 -2.22
N ASP A 92 14.66 4.69 -2.91
CA ASP A 92 14.93 4.90 -4.31
C ASP A 92 13.66 4.58 -5.11
N ALA A 93 13.46 5.28 -6.22
CA ALA A 93 12.30 5.02 -7.08
C ALA A 93 12.27 3.58 -7.57
N SER A 94 13.42 2.93 -7.69
CA SER A 94 13.47 1.54 -8.11
C SER A 94 12.81 0.61 -7.10
N MET A 95 12.65 1.04 -5.86
CA MET A 95 11.97 0.24 -4.84
C MET A 95 10.48 0.06 -5.17
N VAL A 96 9.90 0.96 -5.96
CA VAL A 96 8.51 0.82 -6.37
C VAL A 96 8.33 -0.53 -7.06
N GLU A 97 9.25 -0.89 -7.96
CA GLU A 97 9.16 -2.13 -8.70
C GLU A 97 9.33 -3.35 -7.79
N GLN A 98 9.99 -3.17 -6.66
CA GLN A 98 10.15 -4.27 -5.72
C GLN A 98 8.97 -4.35 -4.77
N PHE A 99 8.34 -3.24 -4.46
CA PHE A 99 7.16 -3.22 -3.59
C PHE A 99 5.95 -3.84 -4.30
N VAL A 100 5.80 -3.58 -5.59
CA VAL A 100 4.60 -4.01 -6.33
C VAL A 100 4.38 -5.53 -6.24
N PRO A 101 5.37 -6.39 -6.52
CA PRO A 101 5.12 -7.84 -6.45
C PRO A 101 4.73 -8.30 -5.06
N VAL A 102 5.32 -7.74 -4.03
CA VAL A 102 5.01 -8.13 -2.66
C VAL A 102 3.58 -7.73 -2.31
N LEU A 103 3.20 -6.51 -2.69
CA LEU A 103 1.85 -6.03 -2.42
C LEU A 103 0.81 -6.84 -3.20
N MET A 104 1.10 -7.16 -4.46
CA MET A 104 0.20 -7.97 -5.28
C MET A 104 0.03 -9.36 -4.68
N GLN A 105 1.12 -9.95 -4.20
CA GLN A 105 1.07 -11.25 -3.59
C GLN A 105 0.21 -11.22 -2.32
N TYR A 106 0.39 -10.19 -1.52
CA TYR A 106 -0.40 -10.04 -0.30
C TYR A 106 -1.89 -9.94 -0.62
N LEU A 107 -2.24 -9.12 -1.61
CA LEU A 107 -3.63 -8.96 -2.00
C LEU A 107 -4.22 -10.26 -2.53
N THR A 108 -3.43 -11.02 -3.27
CA THR A 108 -3.87 -12.31 -3.77
C THR A 108 -4.18 -13.25 -2.60
N GLN A 109 -3.33 -13.23 -1.59
CA GLN A 109 -3.54 -14.09 -0.41
C GLN A 109 -4.78 -13.66 0.36
N GLN A 110 -5.14 -12.39 0.31
CA GLN A 110 -6.33 -11.88 0.99
C GLN A 110 -7.61 -12.12 0.19
N GLY A 111 -7.50 -12.65 -1.01
CA GLY A 111 -8.68 -12.97 -1.80
C GLY A 111 -9.07 -11.92 -2.83
N ALA A 112 -8.14 -11.09 -3.27
CA ALA A 112 -8.43 -10.08 -4.27
C ALA A 112 -8.92 -10.72 -5.56
N SER A 113 -9.90 -10.10 -6.21
CA SER A 113 -10.43 -10.61 -7.48
C SER A 113 -9.39 -10.42 -8.57
N GLN A 114 -9.51 -11.21 -9.64
CA GLN A 114 -8.61 -11.09 -10.76
C GLN A 114 -8.78 -9.75 -11.46
N ASP A 115 -9.99 -9.21 -11.47
CA ASP A 115 -10.22 -7.89 -12.05
C ASP A 115 -9.42 -6.83 -11.31
N LEU A 116 -9.44 -6.86 -10.00
CA LEU A 116 -8.69 -5.90 -9.20
C LEU A 116 -7.20 -6.08 -9.43
N LEU A 117 -6.72 -7.32 -9.40
CA LEU A 117 -5.30 -7.59 -9.59
C LEU A 117 -4.84 -7.15 -10.98
N ALA A 118 -5.65 -7.37 -11.99
CA ALA A 118 -5.30 -6.96 -13.35
C ALA A 118 -5.23 -5.44 -13.45
N SER A 119 -6.16 -4.74 -12.83
CA SER A 119 -6.16 -3.29 -12.85
C SER A 119 -4.94 -2.74 -12.12
N LEU A 120 -4.60 -3.31 -10.99
CA LEU A 120 -3.43 -2.88 -10.22
C LEU A 120 -2.15 -3.18 -10.99
N GLY A 121 -2.08 -4.33 -11.65
CA GLY A 121 -0.91 -4.68 -12.43
C GLY A 121 -0.65 -3.67 -13.55
N LYS A 122 -1.71 -3.21 -14.21
CA LYS A 122 -1.57 -2.21 -15.25
C LYS A 122 -1.18 -0.86 -14.67
N LEU A 123 -1.76 -0.52 -13.54
CA LEU A 123 -1.53 0.77 -12.91
C LEU A 123 -0.10 0.92 -12.43
N TRP A 124 0.45 -0.15 -11.89
CA TRP A 124 1.75 -0.13 -11.25
C TRP A 124 2.90 -0.59 -12.15
N GLN A 125 2.63 -0.77 -13.43
CA GLN A 125 3.68 -1.15 -14.37
C GLN A 125 4.73 -0.05 -14.52
#